data_2666b7a4a2b4b23dd76f0e8b3e16f879
#
_entry.id   2666b7a4a2b4b23dd76f0e8b3e16f879
#
_cell.length_a   1.000
_cell.length_b   1.000
_cell.length_c   1.000
_cell.angle_alpha   90.00
_cell.angle_beta   90.00
_cell.angle_gamma   90.00
#
_symmetry.space_group_name_H-M   'P 1'
#
loop_
_entity.id
_entity.type
_entity.pdbx_description
1 polymer ?
#
loop_
_entity_poly.entity_id
_entity_poly.type
_entity_poly.pdbx_seq_one_letter_code
_entity_poly.pdbx_strand_id
1 'polypeptide(L)'
;MIELQGVLKRFGNLTAVDHVDLSIKEGERIVIIGPSGSGKTTLLRMINFLEKIDEGRLLLDGNEVGYRRDKKGRLVLDKPDVICALRSEIGMVFQHFHLFPHMTALENVMEGPVTVKKQPKEKARNIAMDLLGKVGLLDKKDIFPAFLSGGQKQRVAIARALAMKPRLMLFDEPTSALDPELVGEVFGTIKTLAAEGMTMVIVTHQMGFAREMADRVIFMDNGSFIFDGTPREVFSENMDNPRVKAFMDKVL
;
A
#
# COMPACT_ATOMS: atom_id res chain seq x y z
N MET A 1 -7.52 -11.99 -7.18
CA MET A 1 -8.19 -10.78 -6.69
C MET A 1 -7.83 -9.55 -7.52
N ILE A 2 -6.58 -9.07 -7.51
CA ILE A 2 -6.12 -7.97 -8.39
C ILE A 2 -5.03 -8.48 -9.31
N GLU A 3 -5.11 -8.09 -10.61
CA GLU A 3 -4.11 -8.42 -11.61
C GLU A 3 -3.73 -7.18 -12.40
N LEU A 4 -2.44 -6.99 -12.61
CA LEU A 4 -1.86 -6.05 -13.55
C LEU A 4 -1.32 -6.85 -14.73
N GLN A 5 -1.64 -6.44 -15.96
CA GLN A 5 -1.22 -7.13 -17.18
C GLN A 5 -0.53 -6.13 -18.12
N GLY A 6 0.78 -6.29 -18.30
CA GLY A 6 1.61 -5.46 -19.17
C GLY A 6 1.53 -3.98 -18.85
N VAL A 7 1.44 -3.60 -17.56
CA VAL A 7 1.25 -2.19 -17.19
C VAL A 7 2.52 -1.38 -17.41
N LEU A 8 2.37 -0.25 -18.08
CA LEU A 8 3.43 0.70 -18.39
C LEU A 8 3.11 2.06 -17.79
N LYS A 9 4.15 2.74 -17.28
CA LYS A 9 4.07 4.14 -16.87
C LYS A 9 5.32 4.91 -17.26
N ARG A 10 5.11 6.03 -17.92
CA ARG A 10 6.17 6.99 -18.31
C ARG A 10 5.91 8.38 -17.73
N PHE A 11 6.98 9.03 -17.34
CA PHE A 11 7.02 10.46 -16.99
C PHE A 11 8.00 11.15 -17.93
N GLY A 12 7.47 11.76 -18.99
CA GLY A 12 8.29 12.27 -20.08
C GLY A 12 9.14 11.16 -20.71
N ASN A 13 10.45 11.28 -20.65
CA ASN A 13 11.39 10.27 -21.19
C ASN A 13 11.73 9.16 -20.18
N LEU A 14 11.29 9.27 -18.93
CA LEU A 14 11.57 8.26 -17.89
C LEU A 14 10.47 7.20 -17.91
N THR A 15 10.82 5.94 -18.14
CA THR A 15 9.95 4.80 -17.90
C THR A 15 10.06 4.40 -16.43
N ALA A 16 9.02 4.69 -15.66
CA ALA A 16 8.98 4.41 -14.22
C ALA A 16 8.49 3.00 -13.89
N VAL A 17 7.61 2.44 -14.73
CA VAL A 17 7.16 1.04 -14.69
C VAL A 17 7.10 0.54 -16.12
N ASP A 18 7.72 -0.60 -16.40
CA ASP A 18 7.93 -1.11 -17.74
C ASP A 18 7.29 -2.49 -17.93
N HIS A 19 6.10 -2.52 -18.51
CA HIS A 19 5.33 -3.72 -18.89
C HIS A 19 5.26 -4.78 -17.78
N VAL A 20 4.92 -4.34 -16.57
CA VAL A 20 4.87 -5.21 -15.39
C VAL A 20 3.60 -6.04 -15.36
N ASP A 21 3.75 -7.33 -15.09
CA ASP A 21 2.68 -8.26 -14.74
C ASP A 21 2.72 -8.56 -13.24
N LEU A 22 1.57 -8.47 -12.57
CA LEU A 22 1.46 -8.78 -11.14
C LEU A 22 0.09 -9.38 -10.85
N SER A 23 0.06 -10.54 -10.20
CA SER A 23 -1.15 -11.14 -9.66
C SER A 23 -1.07 -11.12 -8.13
N ILE A 24 -2.12 -10.60 -7.48
CA ILE A 24 -2.27 -10.53 -6.02
C ILE A 24 -3.45 -11.43 -5.64
N LYS A 25 -3.21 -12.47 -4.85
CA LYS A 25 -4.24 -13.37 -4.35
C LYS A 25 -4.84 -12.85 -3.05
N GLU A 26 -6.04 -13.29 -2.73
CA GLU A 26 -6.67 -12.97 -1.45
C GLU A 26 -5.86 -13.58 -0.29
N GLY A 27 -5.65 -12.78 0.77
CA GLY A 27 -4.82 -13.14 1.92
C GLY A 27 -3.31 -13.12 1.67
N GLU A 28 -2.85 -12.91 0.42
CA GLU A 28 -1.41 -12.89 0.08
C GLU A 28 -0.73 -11.63 0.60
N ARG A 29 0.47 -11.81 1.15
CA ARG A 29 1.35 -10.74 1.63
C ARG A 29 2.55 -10.62 0.70
N ILE A 30 2.49 -9.64 -0.20
CA ILE A 30 3.58 -9.35 -1.14
C ILE A 30 4.44 -8.23 -0.58
N VAL A 31 5.75 -8.44 -0.54
CA VAL A 31 6.70 -7.38 -0.23
C VAL A 31 7.51 -7.04 -1.46
N ILE A 32 7.52 -5.77 -1.84
CA ILE A 32 8.30 -5.25 -2.98
C ILE A 32 9.51 -4.52 -2.42
N ILE A 33 10.70 -4.97 -2.83
CA ILE A 33 11.98 -4.39 -2.46
C ILE A 33 12.74 -3.92 -3.71
N GLY A 34 13.80 -3.17 -3.51
CA GLY A 34 14.65 -2.69 -4.60
C GLY A 34 15.17 -1.27 -4.35
N PRO A 35 16.09 -0.76 -5.19
CA PRO A 35 16.71 0.55 -5.00
C PRO A 35 15.70 1.70 -5.06
N SER A 36 16.07 2.85 -4.49
CA SER A 36 15.28 4.07 -4.64
C SER A 36 15.16 4.45 -6.11
N GLY A 37 13.98 4.92 -6.52
CA GLY A 37 13.71 5.25 -7.93
C GLY A 37 13.39 4.07 -8.84
N SER A 38 13.34 2.81 -8.35
CA SER A 38 13.02 1.65 -9.19
C SER A 38 11.56 1.54 -9.65
N GLY A 39 10.66 2.43 -9.19
CA GLY A 39 9.27 2.46 -9.62
C GLY A 39 8.24 1.91 -8.61
N LYS A 40 8.65 1.41 -7.43
CA LYS A 40 7.80 0.77 -6.41
C LYS A 40 6.60 1.62 -5.98
N THR A 41 6.85 2.85 -5.56
CA THR A 41 5.79 3.82 -5.18
C THR A 41 4.85 4.11 -6.35
N THR A 42 5.38 4.23 -7.57
CA THR A 42 4.57 4.45 -8.78
C THR A 42 3.66 3.25 -9.03
N LEU A 43 4.16 2.03 -8.88
CA LEU A 43 3.38 0.81 -9.00
C LEU A 43 2.23 0.76 -7.98
N LEU A 44 2.49 1.04 -6.69
CA LEU A 44 1.44 1.10 -5.67
C LEU A 44 0.38 2.16 -6.01
N ARG A 45 0.80 3.32 -6.48
CA ARG A 45 -0.12 4.40 -6.89
C ARG A 45 -0.97 4.03 -8.11
N MET A 46 -0.44 3.23 -9.04
CA MET A 46 -1.23 2.71 -10.15
C MET A 46 -2.27 1.70 -9.69
N ILE A 47 -1.92 0.80 -8.75
CA ILE A 47 -2.88 -0.17 -8.17
C ILE A 47 -4.04 0.57 -7.50
N ASN A 48 -3.79 1.69 -6.83
CA ASN A 48 -4.83 2.50 -6.17
C ASN A 48 -5.39 3.64 -7.07
N PHE A 49 -5.15 3.60 -8.37
CA PHE A 49 -5.63 4.61 -9.33
C PHE A 49 -5.23 6.06 -8.99
N LEU A 50 -4.23 6.26 -8.12
CA LEU A 50 -3.65 7.57 -7.82
C LEU A 50 -2.72 8.04 -8.95
N GLU A 51 -2.13 7.09 -9.66
CA GLU A 51 -1.38 7.33 -10.87
C GLU A 51 -2.00 6.54 -12.03
N LYS A 52 -2.13 7.18 -13.19
CA LYS A 52 -2.73 6.57 -14.38
C LYS A 52 -1.69 5.68 -15.08
N ILE A 53 -2.08 4.46 -15.50
CA ILE A 53 -1.29 3.64 -16.41
C ILE A 53 -1.33 4.26 -17.82
N ASP A 54 -0.26 4.11 -18.58
CA ASP A 54 -0.20 4.56 -19.97
C ASP A 54 -0.53 3.43 -20.94
N GLU A 55 -0.15 2.19 -20.59
CA GLU A 55 -0.48 0.96 -21.34
C GLU A 55 -0.80 -0.18 -20.36
N GLY A 56 -1.37 -1.26 -20.87
CA GLY A 56 -1.71 -2.45 -20.09
C GLY A 56 -3.14 -2.43 -19.58
N ARG A 57 -3.43 -3.31 -18.62
CA ARG A 57 -4.75 -3.48 -18.00
C ARG A 57 -4.64 -3.75 -16.51
N LEU A 58 -5.67 -3.35 -15.77
CA LEU A 58 -5.85 -3.67 -14.36
C LEU A 58 -7.17 -4.41 -14.22
N LEU A 59 -7.12 -5.60 -13.60
CA LEU A 59 -8.28 -6.44 -13.41
C LEU A 59 -8.56 -6.60 -11.90
N LEU A 60 -9.85 -6.60 -11.56
CA LEU A 60 -10.36 -6.96 -10.25
C LEU A 60 -11.31 -8.13 -10.42
N ASP A 61 -11.00 -9.26 -9.80
CA ASP A 61 -11.75 -10.51 -9.94
C ASP A 61 -11.97 -10.93 -11.41
N GLY A 62 -10.94 -10.76 -12.23
CA GLY A 62 -10.96 -11.10 -13.66
C GLY A 62 -11.64 -10.08 -14.58
N ASN A 63 -12.22 -9.01 -14.04
CA ASN A 63 -12.85 -7.96 -14.82
C ASN A 63 -11.94 -6.75 -14.95
N GLU A 64 -11.78 -6.24 -16.16
CA GLU A 64 -11.02 -5.00 -16.38
C GLU A 64 -11.71 -3.81 -15.71
N VAL A 65 -10.97 -3.03 -14.92
CA VAL A 65 -11.50 -1.96 -14.08
C VAL A 65 -10.67 -0.68 -14.16
N GLY A 66 -11.31 0.44 -13.85
CA GLY A 66 -10.67 1.73 -13.65
C GLY A 66 -10.30 2.49 -14.90
N TYR A 67 -10.39 1.85 -16.08
CA TYR A 67 -9.99 2.45 -17.34
C TYR A 67 -11.01 2.22 -18.45
N ARG A 68 -11.07 3.17 -19.40
CA ARG A 68 -11.85 3.06 -20.63
C ARG A 68 -11.08 3.71 -21.78
N ARG A 69 -11.47 3.41 -23.01
CA ARG A 69 -10.93 4.09 -24.18
C ARG A 69 -11.79 5.29 -24.55
N ASP A 70 -11.13 6.41 -24.79
CA ASP A 70 -11.80 7.61 -25.32
C ASP A 70 -12.14 7.45 -26.81
N LYS A 71 -12.81 8.48 -27.41
CA LYS A 71 -13.18 8.48 -28.83
C LYS A 71 -11.98 8.39 -29.80
N LYS A 72 -10.76 8.63 -29.30
CA LYS A 72 -9.51 8.55 -30.06
C LYS A 72 -8.75 7.25 -29.76
N GLY A 73 -9.36 6.30 -29.04
CA GLY A 73 -8.75 5.03 -28.65
C GLY A 73 -7.73 5.11 -27.51
N ARG A 74 -7.54 6.26 -26.89
CA ARG A 74 -6.55 6.46 -25.80
C ARG A 74 -7.12 5.95 -24.49
N LEU A 75 -6.26 5.30 -23.69
CA LEU A 75 -6.60 4.85 -22.36
C LEU A 75 -6.80 6.07 -21.43
N VAL A 76 -7.94 6.16 -20.80
CA VAL A 76 -8.29 7.21 -19.84
C VAL A 76 -8.92 6.56 -18.59
N LEU A 77 -8.78 7.21 -17.45
CA LEU A 77 -9.50 6.78 -16.25
C LEU A 77 -11.01 6.76 -16.49
N ASP A 78 -11.68 5.84 -15.86
CA ASP A 78 -13.14 5.77 -15.87
C ASP A 78 -13.75 6.97 -15.14
N LYS A 79 -15.08 7.03 -15.06
CA LYS A 79 -15.79 8.12 -14.40
C LYS A 79 -15.34 8.26 -12.92
N PRO A 80 -15.34 9.49 -12.38
CA PRO A 80 -14.90 9.74 -11.00
C PRO A 80 -15.60 8.87 -9.97
N ASP A 81 -16.90 8.60 -10.11
CA ASP A 81 -17.66 7.77 -9.19
C ASP A 81 -17.17 6.32 -9.18
N VAL A 82 -16.87 5.77 -10.38
CA VAL A 82 -16.31 4.41 -10.53
C VAL A 82 -14.93 4.33 -9.86
N ILE A 83 -14.05 5.31 -10.13
CA ILE A 83 -12.72 5.37 -9.51
C ILE A 83 -12.81 5.54 -7.99
N CYS A 84 -13.75 6.36 -7.50
CA CYS A 84 -13.97 6.52 -6.06
C CYS A 84 -14.42 5.20 -5.41
N ALA A 85 -15.31 4.46 -6.05
CA ALA A 85 -15.73 3.14 -5.57
C ALA A 85 -14.55 2.16 -5.50
N LEU A 86 -13.75 2.05 -6.58
CA LEU A 86 -12.57 1.18 -6.62
C LEU A 86 -11.55 1.57 -5.55
N ARG A 87 -11.24 2.87 -5.38
CA ARG A 87 -10.35 3.34 -4.31
C ARG A 87 -10.85 3.02 -2.91
N SER A 88 -12.16 2.95 -2.72
CA SER A 88 -12.73 2.60 -1.41
C SER A 88 -12.51 1.13 -1.01
N GLU A 89 -12.18 0.27 -1.97
CA GLU A 89 -11.84 -1.13 -1.75
C GLU A 89 -10.34 -1.38 -1.56
N ILE A 90 -9.52 -0.35 -1.78
CA ILE A 90 -8.05 -0.43 -1.69
C ILE A 90 -7.56 0.62 -0.69
N GLY A 91 -7.18 0.18 0.49
CA GLY A 91 -6.57 1.06 1.50
C GLY A 91 -5.13 1.39 1.12
N MET A 92 -4.70 2.62 1.36
CA MET A 92 -3.30 3.01 1.16
C MET A 92 -2.77 3.78 2.35
N VAL A 93 -1.59 3.36 2.81
CA VAL A 93 -0.83 3.97 3.89
C VAL A 93 0.47 4.50 3.30
N PHE A 94 0.70 5.80 3.45
CA PHE A 94 1.82 6.52 2.86
C PHE A 94 2.97 6.69 3.86
N GLN A 95 4.15 6.95 3.35
CA GLN A 95 5.35 7.28 4.11
C GLN A 95 5.15 8.49 5.04
N HIS A 96 4.45 9.53 4.60
CA HIS A 96 4.24 10.79 5.32
C HIS A 96 2.86 10.91 5.99
N PHE A 97 2.24 9.81 6.42
CA PHE A 97 0.99 9.74 7.19
C PHE A 97 -0.23 10.37 6.50
N HIS A 98 -0.11 11.56 5.95
CA HIS A 98 -1.15 12.38 5.30
C HIS A 98 -2.45 12.48 6.12
N LEU A 99 -2.34 12.66 7.43
CA LEU A 99 -3.48 12.93 8.29
C LEU A 99 -4.02 14.34 8.05
N PHE A 100 -5.32 14.52 8.23
CA PHE A 100 -5.94 15.84 8.22
C PHE A 100 -5.55 16.58 9.48
N PRO A 101 -4.75 17.67 9.40
CA PRO A 101 -4.17 18.30 10.58
C PRO A 101 -5.18 19.02 11.47
N HIS A 102 -6.32 19.39 10.91
CA HIS A 102 -7.45 20.08 11.59
C HIS A 102 -8.48 19.11 12.18
N MET A 103 -8.25 17.82 12.08
CA MET A 103 -9.10 16.75 12.62
C MET A 103 -8.34 15.97 13.70
N THR A 104 -9.03 15.57 14.76
CA THR A 104 -8.51 14.66 15.79
C THR A 104 -8.19 13.27 15.18
N ALA A 105 -7.55 12.38 15.94
CA ALA A 105 -7.33 11.00 15.53
C ALA A 105 -8.64 10.29 15.20
N LEU A 106 -9.66 10.45 16.03
CA LEU A 106 -11.00 9.89 15.82
C LEU A 106 -11.64 10.41 14.53
N GLU A 107 -11.64 11.73 14.34
CA GLU A 107 -12.22 12.37 13.14
C GLU A 107 -11.51 11.95 11.88
N ASN A 108 -10.17 11.82 11.88
CA ASN A 108 -9.41 11.28 10.76
C ASN A 108 -9.88 9.88 10.35
N VAL A 109 -10.17 9.02 11.32
CA VAL A 109 -10.62 7.64 11.04
C VAL A 109 -12.09 7.61 10.60
N MET A 110 -12.92 8.52 11.12
CA MET A 110 -14.35 8.63 10.76
C MET A 110 -14.59 9.18 9.37
N GLU A 111 -13.68 10.00 8.83
CA GLU A 111 -13.91 10.82 7.63
C GLU A 111 -14.34 9.99 6.41
N GLY A 112 -13.59 8.93 6.08
CA GLY A 112 -13.93 8.05 4.97
C GLY A 112 -15.31 7.39 5.08
N PRO A 113 -15.63 6.71 6.20
CA PRO A 113 -16.94 6.14 6.44
C PRO A 113 -18.09 7.14 6.32
N VAL A 114 -17.93 8.36 6.85
CA VAL A 114 -18.98 9.39 6.80
C VAL A 114 -19.10 10.00 5.39
N THR A 115 -17.99 10.48 4.83
CA THR A 115 -18.00 11.29 3.62
C THR A 115 -18.12 10.44 2.35
N VAL A 116 -17.43 9.30 2.29
CA VAL A 116 -17.43 8.45 1.11
C VAL A 116 -18.53 7.39 1.18
N LYS A 117 -18.59 6.62 2.30
CA LYS A 117 -19.57 5.53 2.46
C LYS A 117 -20.95 6.00 2.94
N LYS A 118 -21.11 7.30 3.22
CA LYS A 118 -22.37 7.90 3.68
C LYS A 118 -22.96 7.21 4.91
N GLN A 119 -22.10 6.67 5.79
CA GLN A 119 -22.56 6.01 7.01
C GLN A 119 -23.01 7.05 8.06
N PRO A 120 -24.00 6.72 8.90
CA PRO A 120 -24.37 7.54 10.04
C PRO A 120 -23.15 7.83 10.95
N LYS A 121 -23.02 9.08 11.41
CA LYS A 121 -21.85 9.51 12.23
C LYS A 121 -21.62 8.62 13.46
N GLU A 122 -22.69 8.20 14.13
CA GLU A 122 -22.59 7.32 15.31
C GLU A 122 -21.97 5.96 14.94
N LYS A 123 -22.41 5.34 13.84
CA LYS A 123 -21.84 4.09 13.34
C LYS A 123 -20.36 4.27 12.96
N ALA A 124 -20.03 5.35 12.26
CA ALA A 124 -18.66 5.67 11.90
C ALA A 124 -17.78 5.90 13.14
N ARG A 125 -18.32 6.55 14.18
CA ARG A 125 -17.64 6.76 15.47
C ARG A 125 -17.30 5.43 16.16
N ASN A 126 -18.26 4.51 16.25
CA ASN A 126 -18.02 3.20 16.87
C ASN A 126 -16.94 2.43 16.11
N ILE A 127 -17.02 2.36 14.78
CA ILE A 127 -15.98 1.74 13.93
C ILE A 127 -14.61 2.39 14.19
N ALA A 128 -14.56 3.72 14.27
CA ALA A 128 -13.30 4.43 14.48
C ALA A 128 -12.73 4.18 15.88
N MET A 129 -13.56 4.09 16.91
CA MET A 129 -13.13 3.76 18.28
C MET A 129 -12.56 2.34 18.37
N ASP A 130 -13.23 1.36 17.74
CA ASP A 130 -12.77 -0.03 17.69
C ASP A 130 -11.42 -0.12 16.99
N LEU A 131 -11.25 0.58 15.84
CA LEU A 131 -10.01 0.59 15.09
C LEU A 131 -8.88 1.32 15.82
N LEU A 132 -9.16 2.44 16.50
CA LEU A 132 -8.17 3.11 17.34
C LEU A 132 -7.78 2.22 18.53
N GLY A 133 -8.71 1.47 19.11
CA GLY A 133 -8.41 0.44 20.11
C GLY A 133 -7.49 -0.65 19.55
N LYS A 134 -7.80 -1.15 18.34
CA LYS A 134 -7.00 -2.16 17.66
C LYS A 134 -5.55 -1.73 17.40
N VAL A 135 -5.31 -0.46 17.08
CA VAL A 135 -3.96 0.07 16.88
C VAL A 135 -3.35 0.66 18.18
N GLY A 136 -3.98 0.46 19.34
CA GLY A 136 -3.48 0.86 20.65
C GLY A 136 -3.49 2.39 20.87
N LEU A 137 -4.48 3.10 20.32
CA LEU A 137 -4.57 4.57 20.39
C LEU A 137 -5.94 5.09 20.83
N LEU A 138 -6.75 4.26 21.51
CA LEU A 138 -8.08 4.68 21.97
C LEU A 138 -8.02 5.86 22.96
N ASP A 139 -7.00 5.89 23.82
CA ASP A 139 -6.72 6.97 24.77
C ASP A 139 -6.30 8.28 24.07
N LYS A 140 -5.89 8.22 22.81
CA LYS A 140 -5.45 9.35 21.98
C LYS A 140 -6.50 9.82 20.98
N LYS A 141 -7.73 9.30 21.04
CA LYS A 141 -8.78 9.55 20.06
C LYS A 141 -9.10 11.04 19.82
N ASP A 142 -9.01 11.87 20.86
CA ASP A 142 -9.32 13.30 20.82
C ASP A 142 -8.07 14.18 20.57
N ILE A 143 -6.90 13.58 20.29
CA ILE A 143 -5.64 14.27 20.06
C ILE A 143 -5.49 14.62 18.57
N PHE A 144 -5.04 15.83 18.28
CA PHE A 144 -4.72 16.28 16.93
C PHE A 144 -3.37 15.73 16.46
N PRO A 145 -3.17 15.53 15.13
CA PRO A 145 -1.92 14.99 14.58
C PRO A 145 -0.66 15.72 15.02
N ALA A 146 -0.72 17.04 15.24
CA ALA A 146 0.43 17.83 15.68
C ALA A 146 1.03 17.33 17.01
N PHE A 147 0.22 16.73 17.87
CA PHE A 147 0.61 16.27 19.21
C PHE A 147 0.81 14.74 19.29
N LEU A 148 0.80 14.04 18.16
CA LEU A 148 1.08 12.61 18.07
C LEU A 148 2.53 12.36 17.64
N SER A 149 3.15 11.29 18.18
CA SER A 149 4.45 10.82 17.67
C SER A 149 4.34 10.32 16.23
N GLY A 150 5.45 10.15 15.53
CA GLY A 150 5.48 9.59 14.17
C GLY A 150 4.80 8.22 14.09
N GLY A 151 5.14 7.31 14.99
CA GLY A 151 4.52 5.97 15.07
C GLY A 151 3.02 6.02 15.38
N GLN A 152 2.58 6.95 16.25
CA GLN A 152 1.17 7.18 16.52
C GLN A 152 0.43 7.70 15.28
N LYS A 153 0.99 8.69 14.56
CA LYS A 153 0.45 9.19 13.30
C LYS A 153 0.27 8.08 12.27
N GLN A 154 1.27 7.21 12.16
CA GLN A 154 1.22 6.10 11.21
C GLN A 154 0.14 5.09 11.59
N ARG A 155 0.01 4.76 12.87
CA ARG A 155 -1.06 3.86 13.34
C ARG A 155 -2.46 4.47 13.16
N VAL A 156 -2.64 5.78 13.32
CA VAL A 156 -3.89 6.47 12.95
C VAL A 156 -4.14 6.37 11.44
N ALA A 157 -3.12 6.55 10.59
CA ALA A 157 -3.26 6.41 9.14
C ALA A 157 -3.66 4.98 8.73
N ILE A 158 -3.12 3.96 9.40
CA ILE A 158 -3.53 2.56 9.23
C ILE A 158 -5.01 2.38 9.63
N ALA A 159 -5.41 2.86 10.82
CA ALA A 159 -6.79 2.79 11.28
C ALA A 159 -7.76 3.51 10.32
N ARG A 160 -7.37 4.66 9.79
CA ARG A 160 -8.15 5.41 8.78
C ARG A 160 -8.35 4.60 7.50
N ALA A 161 -7.32 3.95 7.00
CA ALA A 161 -7.43 3.10 5.82
C ALA A 161 -8.35 1.89 6.08
N LEU A 162 -8.21 1.24 7.24
CA LEU A 162 -9.03 0.09 7.66
C LEU A 162 -10.51 0.44 7.85
N ALA A 163 -10.82 1.69 8.22
CA ALA A 163 -12.20 2.14 8.41
C ALA A 163 -13.04 2.04 7.13
N MET A 164 -12.39 2.05 5.98
CA MET A 164 -13.00 1.82 4.68
C MET A 164 -13.29 0.33 4.40
N LYS A 165 -12.90 -0.60 5.30
CA LYS A 165 -13.01 -2.06 5.09
C LYS A 165 -12.49 -2.48 3.72
N PRO A 166 -11.22 -2.17 3.40
CA PRO A 166 -10.66 -2.47 2.10
C PRO A 166 -10.41 -3.98 1.95
N ARG A 167 -10.40 -4.45 0.71
CA ARG A 167 -10.03 -5.83 0.35
C ARG A 167 -8.51 -6.00 0.20
N LEU A 168 -7.79 -4.89 -0.08
CA LEU A 168 -6.34 -4.83 -0.22
C LEU A 168 -5.80 -3.63 0.55
N MET A 169 -4.71 -3.82 1.29
CA MET A 169 -3.94 -2.75 1.91
C MET A 169 -2.60 -2.57 1.21
N LEU A 170 -2.32 -1.35 0.79
CA LEU A 170 -1.04 -0.93 0.20
C LEU A 170 -0.26 -0.12 1.23
N PHE A 171 1.01 -0.46 1.43
CA PHE A 171 1.91 0.25 2.34
C PHE A 171 3.12 0.76 1.56
N ASP A 172 3.25 2.07 1.44
CA ASP A 172 4.37 2.74 0.76
C ASP A 172 5.37 3.22 1.81
N GLU A 173 6.38 2.41 2.08
CA GLU A 173 7.44 2.67 3.07
C GLU A 173 6.90 3.12 4.44
N PRO A 174 6.06 2.34 5.12
CA PRO A 174 5.28 2.79 6.26
C PRO A 174 6.10 3.19 7.49
N THR A 175 7.41 2.94 7.49
CA THR A 175 8.30 3.21 8.63
C THR A 175 9.50 4.10 8.31
N SER A 176 9.69 4.49 7.05
CA SER A 176 10.88 5.24 6.62
C SER A 176 10.98 6.67 7.18
N ALA A 177 9.85 7.25 7.61
CA ALA A 177 9.78 8.57 8.24
C ALA A 177 9.72 8.49 9.77
N LEU A 178 10.08 7.34 10.38
CA LEU A 178 10.01 7.10 11.82
C LEU A 178 11.38 6.93 12.44
N ASP A 179 11.49 7.35 13.69
CA ASP A 179 12.63 6.99 14.54
C ASP A 179 12.68 5.46 14.73
N PRO A 180 13.89 4.86 14.79
CA PRO A 180 14.05 3.40 14.90
C PRO A 180 13.26 2.76 16.05
N GLU A 181 13.11 3.44 17.17
CA GLU A 181 12.38 2.98 18.35
C GLU A 181 10.89 2.80 18.09
N LEU A 182 10.32 3.56 17.15
CA LEU A 182 8.90 3.54 16.82
C LEU A 182 8.53 2.54 15.70
N VAL A 183 9.52 2.02 14.97
CA VAL A 183 9.33 1.09 13.84
C VAL A 183 8.63 -0.18 14.29
N GLY A 184 9.02 -0.71 15.46
CA GLY A 184 8.47 -1.96 16.01
C GLY A 184 6.97 -1.91 16.26
N GLU A 185 6.44 -0.77 16.74
CA GLU A 185 5.00 -0.59 17.00
C GLU A 185 4.16 -0.62 15.74
N VAL A 186 4.66 0.01 14.66
CA VAL A 186 3.97 0.04 13.36
C VAL A 186 4.00 -1.35 12.72
N PHE A 187 5.14 -2.02 12.72
CA PHE A 187 5.24 -3.38 12.21
C PHE A 187 4.41 -4.38 13.03
N GLY A 188 4.34 -4.23 14.35
CA GLY A 188 3.45 -5.02 15.19
C GLY A 188 1.99 -4.88 14.75
N THR A 189 1.55 -3.67 14.45
CA THR A 189 0.20 -3.41 13.92
C THR A 189 -0.01 -4.10 12.56
N ILE A 190 0.94 -3.99 11.63
CA ILE A 190 0.85 -4.64 10.31
C ILE A 190 0.83 -6.17 10.45
N LYS A 191 1.65 -6.76 11.34
CA LYS A 191 1.65 -8.20 11.63
C LYS A 191 0.29 -8.68 12.16
N THR A 192 -0.35 -7.91 13.05
CA THR A 192 -1.69 -8.24 13.54
C THR A 192 -2.70 -8.32 12.39
N LEU A 193 -2.67 -7.35 11.46
CA LEU A 193 -3.55 -7.36 10.29
C LEU A 193 -3.29 -8.56 9.36
N ALA A 194 -2.03 -8.93 9.20
CA ALA A 194 -1.64 -10.10 8.43
C ALA A 194 -2.16 -11.41 9.04
N ALA A 195 -2.06 -11.54 10.36
CA ALA A 195 -2.58 -12.70 11.09
C ALA A 195 -4.12 -12.83 10.96
N GLU A 196 -4.82 -11.72 10.71
CA GLU A 196 -6.26 -11.71 10.43
C GLU A 196 -6.59 -12.01 8.95
N GLY A 197 -5.61 -12.31 8.12
CA GLY A 197 -5.80 -12.67 6.71
C GLY A 197 -5.93 -11.48 5.76
N MET A 198 -5.50 -10.27 6.16
CA MET A 198 -5.54 -9.10 5.28
C MET A 198 -4.59 -9.28 4.10
N THR A 199 -5.12 -9.10 2.89
CA THR A 199 -4.30 -9.02 1.67
C THR A 199 -3.49 -7.74 1.67
N MET A 200 -2.17 -7.80 1.40
CA MET A 200 -1.33 -6.61 1.45
C MET A 200 -0.19 -6.63 0.43
N VAL A 201 0.12 -5.43 -0.07
CA VAL A 201 1.36 -5.16 -0.81
C VAL A 201 2.13 -4.09 -0.05
N ILE A 202 3.36 -4.40 0.31
CA ILE A 202 4.19 -3.57 1.19
C ILE A 202 5.49 -3.23 0.44
N VAL A 203 5.75 -1.95 0.25
CA VAL A 203 7.07 -1.46 -0.16
C VAL A 203 7.85 -1.12 1.10
N THR A 204 9.05 -1.69 1.25
CA THR A 204 9.90 -1.42 2.42
C THR A 204 11.38 -1.63 2.12
N HIS A 205 12.23 -0.93 2.86
CA HIS A 205 13.68 -1.16 2.92
C HIS A 205 14.10 -2.00 4.15
N GLN A 206 13.15 -2.46 4.96
CA GLN A 206 13.41 -3.26 6.16
C GLN A 206 13.43 -4.76 5.81
N MET A 207 14.63 -5.26 5.51
CA MET A 207 14.81 -6.66 5.03
C MET A 207 14.40 -7.71 6.08
N GLY A 208 14.65 -7.44 7.36
CA GLY A 208 14.20 -8.31 8.45
C GLY A 208 12.68 -8.47 8.48
N PHE A 209 11.95 -7.37 8.31
CA PHE A 209 10.49 -7.41 8.21
C PHE A 209 10.01 -8.13 6.94
N ALA A 210 10.63 -7.86 5.79
CA ALA A 210 10.31 -8.55 4.53
C ALA A 210 10.48 -10.07 4.66
N ARG A 211 11.58 -10.51 5.26
CA ARG A 211 11.90 -11.94 5.46
C ARG A 211 10.89 -12.66 6.36
N GLU A 212 10.41 -11.99 7.41
CA GLU A 212 9.49 -12.57 8.39
C GLU A 212 8.03 -12.54 7.91
N MET A 213 7.66 -11.50 7.17
CA MET A 213 6.26 -11.13 6.95
C MET A 213 5.71 -11.63 5.61
N ALA A 214 6.56 -11.67 4.58
CA ALA A 214 6.11 -11.92 3.22
C ALA A 214 5.79 -13.40 2.95
N ASP A 215 4.75 -13.65 2.16
CA ASP A 215 4.55 -14.92 1.47
C ASP A 215 5.36 -14.92 0.16
N ARG A 216 5.50 -13.74 -0.47
CA ARG A 216 6.16 -13.52 -1.75
C ARG A 216 6.93 -12.20 -1.73
N VAL A 217 8.15 -12.24 -2.24
CA VAL A 217 9.03 -11.07 -2.36
C VAL A 217 9.31 -10.81 -3.83
N ILE A 218 9.11 -9.56 -4.22
CA ILE A 218 9.40 -9.08 -5.57
C ILE A 218 10.54 -8.08 -5.50
N PHE A 219 11.57 -8.28 -6.29
CA PHE A 219 12.65 -7.31 -6.44
C PHE A 219 12.43 -6.49 -7.73
N MET A 220 12.25 -5.19 -7.56
CA MET A 220 12.02 -4.24 -8.66
C MET A 220 13.25 -3.38 -8.90
N ASP A 221 13.72 -3.31 -10.15
CA ASP A 221 14.80 -2.42 -10.57
C ASP A 221 14.51 -1.84 -11.95
N ASN A 222 14.83 -0.55 -12.14
CA ASN A 222 14.63 0.17 -13.42
C ASN A 222 13.23 -0.05 -14.04
N GLY A 223 12.19 -0.02 -13.22
CA GLY A 223 10.80 -0.16 -13.67
C GLY A 223 10.32 -1.59 -13.90
N SER A 224 11.16 -2.60 -13.77
CA SER A 224 10.83 -4.01 -14.07
C SER A 224 11.02 -4.92 -12.87
N PHE A 225 10.27 -6.02 -12.83
CA PHE A 225 10.51 -7.10 -11.87
C PHE A 225 11.63 -7.99 -12.39
N ILE A 226 12.72 -8.09 -11.66
CA ILE A 226 13.87 -8.94 -11.99
C ILE A 226 14.00 -10.17 -11.08
N PHE A 227 13.19 -10.24 -10.04
CA PHE A 227 12.99 -11.43 -9.22
C PHE A 227 11.59 -11.42 -8.64
N ASP A 228 10.98 -12.60 -8.55
CA ASP A 228 9.69 -12.84 -7.97
C ASP A 228 9.67 -14.25 -7.39
N GLY A 229 9.60 -14.39 -6.07
CA GLY A 229 9.69 -15.68 -5.40
C GLY A 229 9.44 -15.59 -3.90
N THR A 230 9.76 -16.66 -3.19
CA THR A 230 9.60 -16.75 -1.74
C THR A 230 10.69 -15.97 -0.99
N PRO A 231 10.46 -15.58 0.29
CA PRO A 231 11.51 -15.01 1.13
C PRO A 231 12.75 -15.91 1.25
N ARG A 232 12.56 -17.25 1.27
CA ARG A 232 13.68 -18.20 1.36
C ARG A 232 14.61 -18.11 0.15
N GLU A 233 14.05 -17.92 -1.04
CA GLU A 233 14.81 -17.80 -2.28
C GLU A 233 15.56 -16.47 -2.34
N VAL A 234 14.88 -15.35 -2.08
CA VAL A 234 15.50 -14.01 -2.21
C VAL A 234 16.57 -13.74 -1.16
N PHE A 235 16.41 -14.29 0.06
CA PHE A 235 17.39 -14.16 1.16
C PHE A 235 18.35 -15.34 1.27
N SER A 236 18.46 -16.18 0.22
CA SER A 236 19.40 -17.29 0.15
C SER A 236 20.82 -16.80 -0.15
N GLU A 237 21.80 -17.42 0.48
CA GLU A 237 23.21 -17.23 0.12
C GLU A 237 23.51 -17.65 -1.33
N ASN A 238 22.71 -18.59 -1.87
CA ASN A 238 22.80 -19.12 -3.24
C ASN A 238 21.91 -18.36 -4.23
N MET A 239 21.60 -17.09 -3.97
CA MET A 239 20.84 -16.26 -4.91
C MET A 239 21.59 -16.14 -6.25
N ASP A 240 20.99 -16.69 -7.32
CA ASP A 240 21.62 -16.74 -8.64
C ASP A 240 21.61 -15.40 -9.38
N ASN A 241 20.64 -14.52 -9.06
CA ASN A 241 20.56 -13.22 -9.72
C ASN A 241 21.62 -12.26 -9.16
N PRO A 242 22.63 -11.88 -9.95
CA PRO A 242 23.75 -11.07 -9.48
C PRO A 242 23.31 -9.66 -9.04
N ARG A 243 22.25 -9.12 -9.64
CA ARG A 243 21.73 -7.79 -9.27
C ARG A 243 21.01 -7.79 -7.93
N VAL A 244 20.21 -8.83 -7.68
CA VAL A 244 19.55 -9.04 -6.38
C VAL A 244 20.59 -9.25 -5.30
N LYS A 245 21.58 -10.14 -5.54
CA LYS A 245 22.68 -10.41 -4.61
C LYS A 245 23.46 -9.15 -4.26
N ALA A 246 23.89 -8.39 -5.26
CA ALA A 246 24.63 -7.14 -5.04
C ALA A 246 23.81 -6.06 -4.29
N PHE A 247 22.48 -6.11 -4.34
CA PHE A 247 21.63 -5.25 -3.52
C PHE A 247 21.55 -5.77 -2.08
N MET A 248 21.35 -7.08 -1.91
CA MET A 248 21.28 -7.69 -0.57
C MET A 248 22.55 -7.49 0.23
N ASP A 249 23.72 -7.68 -0.38
CA ASP A 249 25.04 -7.47 0.25
C ASP A 249 25.27 -6.04 0.78
N LYS A 250 24.46 -5.06 0.32
CA LYS A 250 24.55 -3.67 0.75
C LYS A 250 23.57 -3.32 1.87
N VAL A 251 22.50 -4.09 2.03
CA VAL A 251 21.37 -3.73 2.92
C VAL A 251 21.18 -4.73 4.07
N LEU A 252 21.87 -5.87 4.04
CA LEU A 252 22.00 -6.84 5.13
C LEU A 252 23.28 -6.62 5.90
#